data_6f1441c759bd4189f398834daa99998a
#
_entry.id   6f1441c759bd4189f398834daa99998a
#
_cell.length_a   1.000
_cell.length_b   1.000
_cell.length_c   1.000
_cell.angle_alpha   90.00
_cell.angle_beta   90.00
_cell.angle_gamma   90.00
#
_symmetry.space_group_name_H-M   'P 1'
#
loop_
_entity.id
_entity.type
_entity.pdbx_description
1 polymer ?
#
loop_
_entity_poly.entity_id
_entity_poly.type
_entity_poly.pdbx_seq_one_letter_code
_entity_poly.pdbx_strand_id
1 'polypeptide(L)'
;FLSKHGYKNEIVYDDKTKVLWEKALVLKNNSLDLPDSFFKEEWKRVIQPLGINTLEEYIKASRVGRGTRLNRSQRKLIWEVFEEYRYLLSSKNYKEVDDAINDAINIVSNSLETSKYSAIVVDEAQDFGMRAFKLLRTLVDEGKNDLFIVGDAHQRIYGHKVVLGQCEINVRGRSKKLKLNYRTTDEIRKWAVALFNGENIDDLDEGTDSNRDYKSLYNGPKPEVKNFETFDEEVTYIHQYIENIKKTDNESKICLVVRTQKLVDVYSDYFSKSNM
;
A
#
# COMPACT_ATOMS: atom_id res chain seq x y z
N PHE A 1 -15.93 -3.19 -13.23
CA PHE A 1 -17.22 -2.94 -12.59
C PHE A 1 -17.74 -1.55 -12.93
N LEU A 2 -17.06 -0.49 -12.53
CA LEU A 2 -17.51 0.91 -12.71
C LEU A 2 -17.87 1.25 -14.15
N SER A 3 -17.06 0.88 -15.13
CA SER A 3 -17.35 1.14 -16.56
C SER A 3 -18.64 0.48 -17.05
N LYS A 4 -18.99 -0.71 -16.52
CA LYS A 4 -20.26 -1.38 -16.83
C LYS A 4 -21.49 -0.65 -16.28
N HIS A 5 -21.31 0.24 -15.29
CA HIS A 5 -22.37 1.03 -14.66
C HIS A 5 -22.37 2.49 -15.13
N GLY A 6 -21.76 2.78 -16.28
CA GLY A 6 -21.77 4.11 -16.88
C GLY A 6 -20.92 5.16 -16.15
N TYR A 7 -19.94 4.71 -15.36
CA TYR A 7 -19.03 5.62 -14.66
C TYR A 7 -18.19 6.41 -15.65
N LYS A 8 -18.26 7.73 -15.56
CA LYS A 8 -17.66 8.66 -16.54
C LYS A 8 -16.36 9.32 -16.04
N ASN A 9 -16.06 9.17 -14.74
CA ASN A 9 -14.85 9.80 -14.19
C ASN A 9 -13.61 9.00 -14.57
N GLU A 10 -12.54 9.71 -14.85
CA GLU A 10 -11.20 9.11 -15.04
C GLU A 10 -10.55 8.87 -13.68
N ILE A 11 -10.08 7.65 -13.44
CA ILE A 11 -9.32 7.31 -12.23
C ILE A 11 -7.89 7.76 -12.44
N VAL A 12 -7.41 8.64 -11.55
CA VAL A 12 -6.09 9.27 -11.66
C VAL A 12 -5.16 8.85 -10.53
N TYR A 13 -3.86 8.90 -10.83
CA TYR A 13 -2.76 8.53 -9.94
C TYR A 13 -1.83 9.74 -9.73
N ASP A 14 -0.77 9.54 -8.96
CA ASP A 14 0.12 10.59 -8.43
C ASP A 14 0.58 11.64 -9.45
N ASP A 15 0.87 11.26 -10.69
CA ASP A 15 1.36 12.19 -11.71
C ASP A 15 0.36 13.31 -12.03
N LYS A 16 -0.92 12.96 -12.19
CA LYS A 16 -1.99 13.94 -12.48
C LYS A 16 -2.42 14.72 -11.23
N THR A 17 -2.41 14.08 -10.08
CA THR A 17 -2.84 14.70 -8.82
C THR A 17 -1.82 15.70 -8.30
N LYS A 18 -0.53 15.54 -8.58
CA LYS A 18 0.53 16.44 -8.13
C LYS A 18 0.28 17.91 -8.53
N VAL A 19 -0.05 18.14 -9.79
CA VAL A 19 -0.33 19.50 -10.31
C VAL A 19 -1.58 20.10 -9.65
N LEU A 20 -2.59 19.28 -9.36
CA LEU A 20 -3.82 19.76 -8.71
C LEU A 20 -3.58 20.10 -7.24
N TRP A 21 -2.74 19.33 -6.55
CA TRP A 21 -2.30 19.64 -5.18
C TRP A 21 -1.55 20.98 -5.11
N GLU A 22 -0.59 21.20 -6.01
CA GLU A 22 0.15 22.47 -6.08
C GLU A 22 -0.80 23.64 -6.28
N LYS A 23 -1.80 23.51 -7.17
CA LYS A 23 -2.82 24.55 -7.38
C LYS A 23 -3.70 24.78 -6.15
N ALA A 24 -4.19 23.73 -5.52
CA ALA A 24 -5.05 23.87 -4.35
C ALA A 24 -4.34 24.58 -3.20
N LEU A 25 -3.07 24.22 -2.95
CA LEU A 25 -2.24 24.86 -1.91
C LEU A 25 -1.94 26.33 -2.19
N VAL A 26 -1.73 26.69 -3.46
CA VAL A 26 -1.52 28.11 -3.85
C VAL A 26 -2.81 28.92 -3.71
N LEU A 27 -3.96 28.37 -4.17
CA LEU A 27 -5.24 29.08 -4.17
C LEU A 27 -5.80 29.33 -2.75
N LYS A 28 -5.54 28.40 -1.83
CA LYS A 28 -6.02 28.47 -0.44
C LYS A 28 -4.92 28.88 0.54
N ASN A 29 -4.06 29.78 0.13
CA ASN A 29 -2.92 30.33 0.86
C ASN A 29 -2.92 29.96 2.36
N ASN A 30 -2.11 28.97 2.68
CA ASN A 30 -2.08 28.33 3.97
C ASN A 30 -1.53 29.27 5.04
N SER A 31 -2.40 29.85 5.85
CA SER A 31 -2.02 30.64 7.03
C SER A 31 -1.44 29.79 8.18
N LEU A 32 -1.40 28.45 8.00
CA LEU A 32 -0.78 27.50 8.91
C LEU A 32 0.66 27.29 8.44
N ASP A 33 1.61 27.37 9.34
CA ASP A 33 3.03 27.02 9.05
C ASP A 33 3.20 25.49 8.98
N LEU A 34 2.59 24.89 7.93
CA LEU A 34 2.61 23.46 7.67
C LEU A 34 3.17 23.20 6.26
N PRO A 35 4.07 22.25 6.10
CA PRO A 35 4.62 21.91 4.79
C PRO A 35 3.56 21.29 3.86
N ASP A 36 3.71 21.45 2.55
CA ASP A 36 2.80 20.89 1.53
C ASP A 36 2.60 19.39 1.68
N SER A 37 3.66 18.68 2.07
CA SER A 37 3.62 17.24 2.33
C SER A 37 2.64 16.87 3.45
N PHE A 38 2.41 17.75 4.42
CA PHE A 38 1.47 17.53 5.50
C PHE A 38 0.04 17.34 4.97
N PHE A 39 -0.40 18.19 4.03
CA PHE A 39 -1.75 18.14 3.46
C PHE A 39 -1.97 16.85 2.66
N LYS A 40 -1.00 16.46 1.84
CA LYS A 40 -1.04 15.23 1.06
C LYS A 40 -1.08 13.99 1.96
N GLU A 41 -0.27 13.97 3.01
CA GLU A 41 -0.25 12.89 3.98
C GLU A 41 -1.54 12.84 4.83
N GLU A 42 -2.10 14.00 5.22
CA GLU A 42 -3.36 14.06 5.94
C GLU A 42 -4.51 13.56 5.08
N TRP A 43 -4.54 13.94 3.81
CA TRP A 43 -5.48 13.44 2.83
C TRP A 43 -5.40 11.92 2.68
N LYS A 44 -4.20 11.42 2.40
CA LYS A 44 -3.94 10.01 2.14
C LYS A 44 -4.17 9.11 3.37
N ARG A 45 -3.87 9.62 4.57
CA ARG A 45 -3.92 8.81 5.80
C ARG A 45 -5.18 9.00 6.64
N VAL A 46 -5.91 10.07 6.45
CA VAL A 46 -7.10 10.39 7.26
C VAL A 46 -8.33 10.53 6.38
N ILE A 47 -8.30 11.43 5.39
CA ILE A 47 -9.48 11.77 4.61
C ILE A 47 -9.96 10.58 3.76
N GLN A 48 -9.09 10.06 2.92
CA GLN A 48 -9.44 8.97 2.01
C GLN A 48 -9.78 7.66 2.71
N PRO A 49 -8.94 7.10 3.60
CA PRO A 49 -9.24 5.82 4.24
C PRO A 49 -10.53 5.82 5.08
N LEU A 50 -10.84 6.95 5.71
CA LEU A 50 -12.07 7.10 6.48
C LEU A 50 -13.26 7.54 5.63
N GLY A 51 -13.05 7.94 4.36
CA GLY A 51 -14.08 8.42 3.44
C GLY A 51 -14.77 9.67 3.93
N ILE A 52 -13.98 10.58 4.48
CA ILE A 52 -14.46 11.85 5.02
C ILE A 52 -14.88 12.76 3.86
N ASN A 53 -16.14 13.19 3.87
CA ASN A 53 -16.70 14.03 2.83
C ASN A 53 -17.13 15.42 3.33
N THR A 54 -17.19 15.64 4.63
CA THR A 54 -17.62 16.88 5.27
C THR A 54 -16.63 17.37 6.32
N LEU A 55 -16.65 18.68 6.58
CA LEU A 55 -15.86 19.28 7.63
C LEU A 55 -16.20 18.69 9.03
N GLU A 56 -17.48 18.44 9.28
CA GLU A 56 -17.93 17.86 10.55
C GLU A 56 -17.32 16.48 10.81
N GLU A 57 -17.28 15.66 9.78
CA GLU A 57 -16.63 14.34 9.83
C GLU A 57 -15.13 14.48 10.07
N TYR A 58 -14.46 15.42 9.38
CA TYR A 58 -13.04 15.66 9.59
C TYR A 58 -12.72 16.16 11.02
N ILE A 59 -13.56 17.06 11.55
CA ILE A 59 -13.39 17.54 12.93
C ILE A 59 -13.49 16.39 13.95
N LYS A 60 -14.32 15.41 13.69
CA LYS A 60 -14.52 14.23 14.57
C LYS A 60 -13.54 13.09 14.29
N ALA A 61 -12.86 13.11 13.15
CA ALA A 61 -12.00 12.02 12.71
C ALA A 61 -10.84 11.75 13.68
N SER A 62 -10.60 10.46 13.91
CA SER A 62 -9.41 9.99 14.60
C SER A 62 -8.17 10.20 13.73
N ARG A 63 -7.10 10.72 14.32
CA ARG A 63 -5.82 10.98 13.67
C ARG A 63 -4.68 10.22 14.36
N VAL A 64 -4.94 8.99 14.75
CA VAL A 64 -3.93 8.14 15.39
C VAL A 64 -2.75 7.93 14.43
N GLY A 65 -1.53 8.05 14.96
CA GLY A 65 -0.30 7.94 14.17
C GLY A 65 0.10 9.21 13.40
N ARG A 66 -0.69 10.31 13.52
CA ARG A 66 -0.30 11.61 12.98
C ARG A 66 0.39 12.45 14.07
N GLY A 67 1.70 12.67 13.95
CA GLY A 67 2.50 13.34 14.98
C GLY A 67 2.06 14.77 15.32
N THR A 68 1.46 15.51 14.37
CA THR A 68 1.01 16.89 14.54
C THR A 68 -0.40 16.92 15.13
N ARG A 69 -0.55 17.53 16.30
CA ARG A 69 -1.88 17.80 16.90
C ARG A 69 -2.54 18.97 16.17
N LEU A 70 -3.83 18.86 15.90
CA LEU A 70 -4.63 19.91 15.28
C LEU A 70 -5.82 20.26 16.16
N ASN A 71 -6.04 21.56 16.40
CA ASN A 71 -7.26 22.06 16.99
C ASN A 71 -8.37 22.22 15.92
N ARG A 72 -9.58 22.56 16.36
CA ARG A 72 -10.76 22.69 15.48
C ARG A 72 -10.58 23.77 14.41
N SER A 73 -10.00 24.91 14.77
CA SER A 73 -9.76 26.02 13.83
C SER A 73 -8.75 25.65 12.75
N GLN A 74 -7.67 24.98 13.14
CA GLN A 74 -6.68 24.47 12.19
C GLN A 74 -7.27 23.43 11.23
N ARG A 75 -8.10 22.51 11.72
CA ARG A 75 -8.80 21.54 10.85
C ARG A 75 -9.70 22.24 9.84
N LYS A 76 -10.38 23.33 10.23
CA LYS A 76 -11.19 24.12 9.31
C LYS A 76 -10.36 24.70 8.16
N LEU A 77 -9.23 25.33 8.46
CA LEU A 77 -8.33 25.89 7.44
C LEU A 77 -7.74 24.81 6.51
N ILE A 78 -7.37 23.65 7.08
CA ILE A 78 -6.90 22.52 6.28
C ILE A 78 -8.01 22.00 5.36
N TRP A 79 -9.24 21.98 5.87
CA TRP A 79 -10.41 21.52 5.09
C TRP A 79 -10.67 22.37 3.85
N GLU A 80 -10.46 23.69 3.94
CA GLU A 80 -10.59 24.60 2.79
C GLU A 80 -9.65 24.20 1.62
N VAL A 81 -8.45 23.72 1.94
CA VAL A 81 -7.51 23.19 0.93
C VAL A 81 -8.05 21.88 0.32
N PHE A 82 -8.64 21.01 1.14
CA PHE A 82 -9.22 19.74 0.67
C PHE A 82 -10.46 19.95 -0.19
N GLU A 83 -11.30 20.92 0.14
CA GLU A 83 -12.45 21.30 -0.70
C GLU A 83 -11.98 21.84 -2.05
N GLU A 84 -10.97 22.70 -2.07
CA GLU A 84 -10.40 23.20 -3.33
C GLU A 84 -9.81 22.07 -4.16
N TYR A 85 -9.04 21.16 -3.54
CA TYR A 85 -8.49 20.01 -4.24
C TYR A 85 -9.59 19.11 -4.86
N ARG A 86 -10.66 18.83 -4.11
CA ARG A 86 -11.83 18.09 -4.63
C ARG A 86 -12.52 18.82 -5.79
N TYR A 87 -12.66 20.13 -5.68
CA TYR A 87 -13.21 20.95 -6.75
C TYR A 87 -12.36 20.82 -8.03
N LEU A 88 -11.04 20.91 -7.90
CA LEU A 88 -10.12 20.77 -9.04
C LEU A 88 -10.17 19.37 -9.66
N LEU A 89 -10.27 18.31 -8.87
CA LEU A 89 -10.50 16.95 -9.38
C LEU A 89 -11.82 16.87 -10.14
N SER A 90 -12.90 17.32 -9.52
CA SER A 90 -14.25 17.27 -10.09
C SER A 90 -14.38 18.07 -11.39
N SER A 91 -13.74 19.25 -11.48
CA SER A 91 -13.74 20.10 -12.67
C SER A 91 -13.13 19.43 -13.91
N LYS A 92 -12.33 18.38 -13.70
CA LYS A 92 -11.69 17.57 -14.75
C LYS A 92 -12.32 16.19 -14.92
N ASN A 93 -13.40 15.89 -14.20
CA ASN A 93 -13.97 14.55 -14.10
C ASN A 93 -12.96 13.50 -13.60
N TYR A 94 -12.06 13.89 -12.72
CA TYR A 94 -11.07 13.02 -12.10
C TYR A 94 -11.57 12.49 -10.76
N LYS A 95 -11.17 11.26 -10.44
CA LYS A 95 -11.34 10.62 -9.13
C LYS A 95 -10.07 9.88 -8.76
N GLU A 96 -9.68 9.97 -7.52
CA GLU A 96 -8.65 9.09 -6.98
C GLU A 96 -9.20 7.70 -6.71
N VAL A 97 -8.32 6.73 -6.52
CA VAL A 97 -8.71 5.31 -6.40
C VAL A 97 -9.70 5.08 -5.26
N ASP A 98 -9.43 5.65 -4.07
CA ASP A 98 -10.31 5.47 -2.91
C ASP A 98 -11.70 6.10 -3.10
N ASP A 99 -11.77 7.24 -3.78
CA ASP A 99 -13.06 7.87 -4.15
C ASP A 99 -13.83 7.02 -5.15
N ALA A 100 -13.15 6.45 -6.14
CA ALA A 100 -13.75 5.54 -7.10
C ALA A 100 -14.24 4.24 -6.44
N ILE A 101 -13.52 3.73 -5.44
CA ILE A 101 -13.95 2.60 -4.62
C ILE A 101 -15.20 2.96 -3.82
N ASN A 102 -15.26 4.15 -3.23
CA ASN A 102 -16.48 4.63 -2.53
C ASN A 102 -17.68 4.74 -3.47
N ASP A 103 -17.47 5.28 -4.66
CA ASP A 103 -18.53 5.35 -5.69
C ASP A 103 -18.99 3.93 -6.06
N ALA A 104 -18.08 2.97 -6.18
CA ALA A 104 -18.41 1.57 -6.43
C ALA A 104 -19.24 0.95 -5.30
N ILE A 105 -18.86 1.18 -4.04
CA ILE A 105 -19.62 0.72 -2.88
C ILE A 105 -21.05 1.27 -2.94
N ASN A 106 -21.21 2.57 -3.20
CA ASN A 106 -22.52 3.22 -3.30
C ASN A 106 -23.38 2.64 -4.44
N ILE A 107 -22.76 2.38 -5.61
CA ILE A 107 -23.46 1.78 -6.75
C ILE A 107 -23.94 0.37 -6.40
N VAL A 108 -23.09 -0.45 -5.79
CA VAL A 108 -23.46 -1.82 -5.39
C VAL A 108 -24.56 -1.81 -4.34
N SER A 109 -24.41 -1.00 -3.29
CA SER A 109 -25.38 -0.92 -2.19
C SER A 109 -26.76 -0.42 -2.62
N ASN A 110 -26.82 0.43 -3.65
CA ASN A 110 -28.08 0.97 -4.18
C ASN A 110 -28.65 0.17 -5.36
N SER A 111 -27.92 -0.84 -5.86
CA SER A 111 -28.43 -1.68 -6.93
C SER A 111 -29.41 -2.70 -6.36
N LEU A 112 -30.55 -2.90 -7.04
CA LEU A 112 -31.50 -3.97 -6.73
C LEU A 112 -31.00 -5.35 -7.18
N GLU A 113 -29.86 -5.40 -7.85
CA GLU A 113 -29.23 -6.67 -8.23
C GLU A 113 -28.63 -7.32 -7.00
N THR A 114 -29.02 -8.55 -6.72
CA THR A 114 -28.38 -9.41 -5.72
C THR A 114 -26.90 -9.59 -6.04
N SER A 115 -26.11 -9.82 -5.01
CA SER A 115 -24.67 -10.07 -5.13
C SER A 115 -24.32 -10.97 -6.32
N LYS A 116 -23.38 -10.53 -7.14
CA LYS A 116 -22.96 -11.25 -8.36
C LYS A 116 -21.97 -12.36 -8.06
N TYR A 117 -21.43 -12.43 -6.85
CA TYR A 117 -20.39 -13.35 -6.45
C TYR A 117 -20.85 -14.23 -5.30
N SER A 118 -20.64 -15.53 -5.41
CA SER A 118 -20.87 -16.48 -4.33
C SER A 118 -19.69 -16.57 -3.36
N ALA A 119 -18.50 -16.19 -3.82
CA ALA A 119 -17.30 -16.12 -3.02
C ALA A 119 -16.26 -15.19 -3.66
N ILE A 120 -15.38 -14.62 -2.83
CA ILE A 120 -14.24 -13.80 -3.27
C ILE A 120 -12.97 -14.35 -2.63
N VAL A 121 -11.92 -14.51 -3.43
CA VAL A 121 -10.57 -14.89 -2.99
C VAL A 121 -9.67 -13.67 -3.12
N VAL A 122 -9.00 -13.32 -2.03
CA VAL A 122 -8.09 -12.16 -1.94
C VAL A 122 -6.70 -12.67 -1.65
N ASP A 123 -5.75 -12.35 -2.51
CA ASP A 123 -4.33 -12.57 -2.29
C ASP A 123 -3.63 -11.24 -2.01
N GLU A 124 -2.46 -11.27 -1.35
CA GLU A 124 -1.67 -10.09 -0.95
C GLU A 124 -2.52 -9.06 -0.16
N ALA A 125 -3.36 -9.55 0.72
CA ALA A 125 -4.34 -8.75 1.45
C ALA A 125 -3.73 -7.63 2.31
N GLN A 126 -2.45 -7.71 2.67
CA GLN A 126 -1.74 -6.67 3.42
C GLN A 126 -1.60 -5.35 2.64
N ASP A 127 -1.72 -5.39 1.30
CA ASP A 127 -1.63 -4.20 0.44
C ASP A 127 -2.98 -3.49 0.26
N PHE A 128 -4.06 -4.09 0.75
CA PHE A 128 -5.40 -3.53 0.63
C PHE A 128 -5.71 -2.54 1.75
N GLY A 129 -6.25 -1.39 1.37
CA GLY A 129 -6.80 -0.41 2.30
C GLY A 129 -8.20 -0.78 2.80
N MET A 130 -8.66 -0.10 3.84
CA MET A 130 -9.98 -0.31 4.46
C MET A 130 -11.12 -0.23 3.42
N ARG A 131 -11.03 0.69 2.46
CA ARG A 131 -12.07 0.88 1.43
C ARG A 131 -12.18 -0.30 0.50
N ALA A 132 -11.04 -0.88 0.11
CA ALA A 132 -11.01 -2.08 -0.73
C ALA A 132 -11.71 -3.25 -0.01
N PHE A 133 -11.42 -3.49 1.26
CA PHE A 133 -12.10 -4.55 2.03
C PHE A 133 -13.61 -4.29 2.18
N LYS A 134 -14.04 -3.05 2.40
CA LYS A 134 -15.47 -2.70 2.41
C LYS A 134 -16.14 -2.97 1.08
N LEU A 135 -15.50 -2.63 -0.04
CA LEU A 135 -16.01 -2.97 -1.36
C LEU A 135 -16.15 -4.49 -1.53
N LEU A 136 -15.12 -5.26 -1.16
CA LEU A 136 -15.17 -6.72 -1.24
C LEU A 136 -16.33 -7.28 -0.41
N ARG A 137 -16.55 -6.74 0.81
CA ARG A 137 -17.68 -7.15 1.64
C ARG A 137 -19.03 -6.82 1.02
N THR A 138 -19.13 -5.69 0.33
CA THR A 138 -20.38 -5.27 -0.35
C THR A 138 -20.68 -6.12 -1.60
N LEU A 139 -19.65 -6.71 -2.23
CA LEU A 139 -19.77 -7.48 -3.47
C LEU A 139 -20.20 -8.93 -3.27
N VAL A 140 -20.18 -9.46 -2.05
CA VAL A 140 -20.57 -10.84 -1.74
C VAL A 140 -21.40 -10.84 -0.45
N ASP A 141 -22.50 -11.58 -0.44
CA ASP A 141 -23.34 -11.71 0.75
C ASP A 141 -22.61 -12.45 1.87
N GLU A 142 -22.89 -12.08 3.13
CA GLU A 142 -22.31 -12.76 4.28
C GLU A 142 -22.79 -14.20 4.35
N GLY A 143 -21.84 -15.14 4.41
CA GLY A 143 -22.16 -16.54 4.43
C GLY A 143 -20.96 -17.42 4.78
N LYS A 144 -21.17 -18.73 4.65
CA LYS A 144 -20.10 -19.68 4.84
C LYS A 144 -19.19 -19.71 3.61
N ASN A 145 -17.88 -19.47 3.78
CA ASN A 145 -16.89 -19.47 2.71
C ASN A 145 -17.12 -18.37 1.65
N ASP A 146 -17.65 -17.25 2.06
CA ASP A 146 -17.89 -16.05 1.25
C ASP A 146 -16.61 -15.31 0.88
N LEU A 147 -15.69 -15.15 1.86
CA LEU A 147 -14.40 -14.50 1.69
C LEU A 147 -13.26 -15.45 2.10
N PHE A 148 -12.30 -15.64 1.21
CA PHE A 148 -11.04 -16.31 1.50
C PHE A 148 -9.91 -15.30 1.32
N ILE A 149 -9.25 -14.93 2.43
CA ILE A 149 -8.26 -13.84 2.47
C ILE A 149 -6.90 -14.43 2.84
N VAL A 150 -5.90 -14.16 2.00
CA VAL A 150 -4.51 -14.54 2.22
C VAL A 150 -3.64 -13.27 2.20
N GLY A 151 -2.71 -13.17 3.12
CA GLY A 151 -1.79 -12.04 3.20
C GLY A 151 -0.70 -12.26 4.25
N ASP A 152 0.34 -11.48 4.15
CA ASP A 152 1.48 -11.49 5.06
C ASP A 152 1.75 -10.08 5.58
N ALA A 153 1.37 -9.80 6.82
CA ALA A 153 1.55 -8.49 7.44
C ALA A 153 3.02 -8.05 7.54
N HIS A 154 3.99 -9.00 7.52
CA HIS A 154 5.42 -8.69 7.49
C HIS A 154 5.87 -8.08 6.15
N GLN A 155 5.13 -8.34 5.07
CA GLN A 155 5.42 -7.79 3.73
C GLN A 155 4.67 -6.49 3.45
N ARG A 156 4.01 -5.89 4.44
CA ARG A 156 3.30 -4.61 4.27
C ARG A 156 4.30 -3.47 4.10
N ILE A 157 4.47 -3.01 2.87
CA ILE A 157 5.28 -1.85 2.51
C ILE A 157 4.43 -0.59 2.25
N TYR A 158 3.15 -0.76 1.96
CA TYR A 158 2.17 0.31 1.73
C TYR A 158 1.34 0.54 3.00
N GLY A 159 1.74 1.42 3.77
CA GLY A 159 1.48 2.00 5.07
C GLY A 159 0.13 1.99 5.77
N HIS A 160 -0.84 1.11 5.55
CA HIS A 160 -2.10 1.16 6.32
C HIS A 160 -2.37 -0.14 7.07
N LYS A 161 -2.39 -0.03 8.41
CA LYS A 161 -2.94 -1.09 9.24
C LYS A 161 -4.47 -1.11 9.05
N VAL A 162 -4.99 -2.20 8.54
CA VAL A 162 -6.43 -2.44 8.43
C VAL A 162 -6.83 -3.51 9.40
N VAL A 163 -7.87 -3.25 10.15
CA VAL A 163 -8.53 -4.21 11.03
C VAL A 163 -9.75 -4.74 10.30
N LEU A 164 -9.75 -6.01 9.94
CA LEU A 164 -10.82 -6.63 9.13
C LEU A 164 -12.20 -6.52 9.79
N GLY A 165 -12.27 -6.58 11.12
CA GLY A 165 -13.51 -6.37 11.87
C GLY A 165 -14.16 -5.00 11.64
N GLN A 166 -13.37 -3.94 11.37
CA GLN A 166 -13.88 -2.61 11.02
C GLN A 166 -14.41 -2.52 9.58
N CYS A 167 -14.15 -3.56 8.79
CA CYS A 167 -14.66 -3.71 7.43
C CYS A 167 -15.85 -4.69 7.36
N GLU A 168 -16.45 -5.04 8.49
CA GLU A 168 -17.55 -6.02 8.59
C GLU A 168 -17.12 -7.43 8.13
N ILE A 169 -15.83 -7.74 8.27
CA ILE A 169 -15.27 -9.05 7.94
C ILE A 169 -14.83 -9.71 9.24
N ASN A 170 -15.63 -10.66 9.71
CA ASN A 170 -15.32 -11.39 10.94
C ASN A 170 -14.43 -12.60 10.64
N VAL A 171 -13.16 -12.54 11.09
CA VAL A 171 -12.19 -13.63 10.94
C VAL A 171 -11.87 -14.35 12.24
N ARG A 172 -12.49 -13.96 13.37
CA ARG A 172 -12.22 -14.56 14.68
C ARG A 172 -12.48 -16.05 14.66
N GLY A 173 -11.48 -16.83 15.07
CA GLY A 173 -11.54 -18.30 15.08
C GLY A 173 -11.50 -18.96 13.69
N ARG A 174 -11.35 -18.17 12.62
CA ARG A 174 -11.25 -18.68 11.24
C ARG A 174 -9.90 -18.43 10.59
N SER A 175 -9.01 -17.67 11.25
CA SER A 175 -7.66 -17.42 10.77
C SER A 175 -6.70 -18.58 11.06
N LYS A 176 -5.79 -18.83 10.14
CA LYS A 176 -4.73 -19.84 10.29
C LYS A 176 -3.40 -19.25 9.80
N LYS A 177 -2.33 -19.47 10.56
CA LYS A 177 -0.97 -19.05 10.19
C LYS A 177 -0.25 -20.20 9.51
N LEU A 178 0.28 -19.94 8.31
CA LEU A 178 1.13 -20.87 7.58
C LEU A 178 2.57 -20.71 8.04
N LYS A 179 3.04 -21.62 8.89
CA LYS A 179 4.37 -21.54 9.53
C LYS A 179 5.47 -22.25 8.75
N LEU A 180 5.14 -22.97 7.70
CA LEU A 180 6.10 -23.71 6.90
C LEU A 180 6.36 -22.97 5.59
N ASN A 181 7.60 -22.53 5.38
CA ASN A 181 8.05 -21.90 4.16
C ASN A 181 8.82 -22.93 3.31
N TYR A 182 8.38 -23.13 2.08
CA TYR A 182 9.01 -23.99 1.09
C TYR A 182 9.55 -23.23 -0.14
N ARG A 183 9.48 -21.90 -0.12
CA ARG A 183 9.98 -21.03 -1.21
C ARG A 183 11.43 -20.64 -1.02
N THR A 184 11.81 -20.26 0.20
CA THR A 184 13.16 -19.77 0.53
C THR A 184 13.84 -20.64 1.58
N THR A 185 15.18 -20.59 1.61
CA THR A 185 15.97 -21.26 2.63
C THR A 185 15.78 -20.66 4.01
N ASP A 186 16.10 -21.40 5.07
CA ASP A 186 15.92 -20.95 6.45
C ASP A 186 16.90 -19.80 6.80
N GLU A 187 18.06 -19.76 6.17
CA GLU A 187 19.05 -18.69 6.30
C GLU A 187 18.52 -17.37 5.74
N ILE A 188 17.92 -17.39 4.54
CA ILE A 188 17.28 -16.21 3.92
C ILE A 188 16.11 -15.74 4.79
N ARG A 189 15.24 -16.65 5.21
CA ARG A 189 14.10 -16.33 6.07
C ARG A 189 14.56 -15.69 7.38
N LYS A 190 15.51 -16.29 8.08
CA LYS A 190 16.04 -15.75 9.35
C LYS A 190 16.64 -14.37 9.17
N TRP A 191 17.39 -14.17 8.10
CA TRP A 191 18.00 -12.88 7.81
C TRP A 191 16.93 -11.80 7.54
N ALA A 192 15.92 -12.10 6.71
CA ALA A 192 14.83 -11.17 6.40
C ALA A 192 14.00 -10.82 7.64
N VAL A 193 13.67 -11.83 8.47
CA VAL A 193 12.88 -11.63 9.69
C VAL A 193 13.65 -10.87 10.77
N ALA A 194 14.99 -10.95 10.78
CA ALA A 194 15.81 -10.20 11.73
C ALA A 194 15.65 -8.68 11.61
N LEU A 195 15.19 -8.17 10.47
CA LEU A 195 14.86 -6.74 10.27
C LEU A 195 13.70 -6.27 11.18
N PHE A 196 12.85 -7.17 11.62
CA PHE A 196 11.69 -6.88 12.48
C PHE A 196 11.94 -7.14 13.96
N ASN A 197 13.18 -7.41 14.35
CA ASN A 197 13.49 -7.64 15.76
C ASN A 197 13.21 -6.40 16.61
N GLY A 198 12.28 -6.54 17.57
CA GLY A 198 11.82 -5.46 18.42
C GLY A 198 10.58 -4.72 17.92
N GLU A 199 10.09 -5.01 16.72
CA GLU A 199 8.87 -4.43 16.19
C GLU A 199 7.65 -5.32 16.49
N ASN A 200 6.52 -4.67 16.79
CA ASN A 200 5.23 -5.34 16.93
C ASN A 200 4.52 -5.40 15.59
N ILE A 201 4.48 -6.58 14.98
CA ILE A 201 3.78 -6.80 13.73
C ILE A 201 2.38 -7.31 14.03
N ASP A 202 1.36 -6.69 13.46
CA ASP A 202 -0.01 -7.17 13.60
C ASP A 202 -0.26 -8.43 12.74
N ASP A 203 -1.32 -9.14 13.06
CA ASP A 203 -1.71 -10.36 12.35
C ASP A 203 -2.93 -10.20 11.43
N LEU A 204 -3.26 -8.95 11.07
CA LEU A 204 -4.45 -8.55 10.30
C LEU A 204 -5.79 -8.76 11.06
N ASP A 205 -5.76 -9.27 12.30
CA ASP A 205 -6.93 -9.60 13.12
C ASP A 205 -6.85 -9.01 14.55
N GLU A 206 -6.32 -7.77 14.69
CA GLU A 206 -6.13 -7.07 15.97
C GLU A 206 -5.08 -7.69 16.93
N GLY A 207 -4.52 -8.84 16.59
CA GLY A 207 -3.47 -9.49 17.35
C GLY A 207 -2.07 -9.04 16.94
N THR A 208 -1.06 -9.68 17.53
CA THR A 208 0.34 -9.54 17.14
C THR A 208 0.87 -10.88 16.63
N ASP A 209 1.65 -10.82 15.56
CA ASP A 209 2.36 -12.00 15.11
C ASP A 209 3.74 -12.10 15.76
N SER A 210 4.03 -13.29 16.28
CA SER A 210 5.37 -13.63 16.71
C SER A 210 6.02 -14.48 15.64
N ASN A 211 7.24 -14.12 15.23
CA ASN A 211 8.04 -14.89 14.27
C ASN A 211 8.50 -16.27 14.82
N ARG A 212 7.90 -16.73 15.91
CA ARG A 212 8.22 -18.02 16.55
C ARG A 212 7.61 -19.17 15.74
N ASP A 213 8.33 -20.27 15.67
CA ASP A 213 7.92 -21.54 15.04
C ASP A 213 7.82 -21.51 13.50
N TYR A 214 8.20 -20.42 12.84
CA TYR A 214 8.35 -20.41 11.39
C TYR A 214 9.61 -21.15 10.97
N LYS A 215 9.50 -22.05 10.02
CA LYS A 215 10.59 -22.89 9.53
C LYS A 215 10.58 -22.94 8.01
N SER A 216 11.75 -23.03 7.39
CA SER A 216 11.87 -23.38 5.98
C SER A 216 12.22 -24.86 5.81
N LEU A 217 11.76 -25.45 4.71
CA LEU A 217 12.08 -26.86 4.41
C LEU A 217 13.53 -27.04 3.97
N TYR A 218 14.14 -26.00 3.45
CA TYR A 218 15.48 -26.06 2.86
C TYR A 218 16.45 -25.19 3.63
N ASN A 219 17.70 -25.63 3.67
CA ASN A 219 18.84 -24.82 4.11
C ASN A 219 19.66 -24.39 2.90
N GLY A 220 20.39 -23.29 3.02
CA GLY A 220 21.23 -22.76 1.95
C GLY A 220 22.31 -21.80 2.48
N PRO A 221 23.03 -21.14 1.59
CA PRO A 221 24.03 -20.17 2.01
C PRO A 221 23.37 -19.00 2.73
N LYS A 222 24.10 -18.39 3.64
CA LYS A 222 23.67 -17.14 4.28
C LYS A 222 23.68 -16.02 3.25
N PRO A 223 22.73 -15.09 3.31
CA PRO A 223 22.79 -13.87 2.52
C PRO A 223 24.10 -13.11 2.76
N GLU A 224 24.75 -12.70 1.70
CA GLU A 224 25.95 -11.86 1.79
C GLU A 224 25.58 -10.39 1.85
N VAL A 225 26.25 -9.65 2.73
CA VAL A 225 26.12 -8.20 2.83
C VAL A 225 27.48 -7.58 2.52
N LYS A 226 27.50 -6.69 1.54
CA LYS A 226 28.70 -5.95 1.14
C LYS A 226 28.44 -4.46 1.30
N ASN A 227 29.44 -3.73 1.73
CA ASN A 227 29.44 -2.28 1.82
C ASN A 227 30.52 -1.73 0.89
N PHE A 228 30.22 -0.67 0.19
CA PHE A 228 31.13 0.01 -0.72
C PHE A 228 31.21 1.48 -0.34
N GLU A 229 32.37 2.09 -0.54
CA GLU A 229 32.55 3.52 -0.27
C GLU A 229 32.04 4.38 -1.42
N THR A 230 32.03 3.85 -2.64
CA THR A 230 31.62 4.55 -3.85
C THR A 230 30.63 3.73 -4.68
N PHE A 231 29.82 4.41 -5.48
CA PHE A 231 28.92 3.78 -6.44
C PHE A 231 29.68 2.96 -7.48
N ASP A 232 30.84 3.45 -7.94
CA ASP A 232 31.66 2.76 -8.94
C ASP A 232 32.20 1.42 -8.44
N GLU A 233 32.58 1.34 -7.17
CA GLU A 233 32.97 0.07 -6.53
C GLU A 233 31.78 -0.91 -6.46
N GLU A 234 30.62 -0.41 -6.09
CA GLU A 234 29.40 -1.23 -5.99
C GLU A 234 29.02 -1.82 -7.36
N VAL A 235 28.93 -1.00 -8.40
CA VAL A 235 28.53 -1.48 -9.74
C VAL A 235 29.58 -2.39 -10.36
N THR A 236 30.88 -2.15 -10.10
CA THR A 236 31.98 -3.02 -10.53
C THR A 236 31.86 -4.40 -9.88
N TYR A 237 31.61 -4.44 -8.56
CA TYR A 237 31.38 -5.69 -7.86
C TYR A 237 30.17 -6.44 -8.41
N ILE A 238 29.03 -5.76 -8.57
CA ILE A 238 27.80 -6.37 -9.11
C ILE A 238 28.06 -6.95 -10.50
N HIS A 239 28.75 -6.21 -11.36
CA HIS A 239 29.11 -6.64 -12.70
C HIS A 239 29.92 -7.96 -12.67
N GLN A 240 31.00 -7.98 -11.89
CA GLN A 240 31.86 -9.17 -11.73
C GLN A 240 31.07 -10.37 -11.15
N TYR A 241 30.17 -10.09 -10.21
CA TYR A 241 29.35 -11.12 -9.58
C TYR A 241 28.38 -11.74 -10.60
N ILE A 242 27.72 -10.92 -11.40
CA ILE A 242 26.83 -11.37 -12.48
C ILE A 242 27.61 -12.20 -13.52
N GLU A 243 28.77 -11.72 -13.96
CA GLU A 243 29.62 -12.47 -14.92
C GLU A 243 30.02 -13.84 -14.37
N ASN A 244 30.40 -13.91 -13.10
CA ASN A 244 30.78 -15.18 -12.48
C ASN A 244 29.62 -16.19 -12.41
N ILE A 245 28.40 -15.71 -12.10
CA ILE A 245 27.18 -16.56 -12.14
C ILE A 245 26.97 -17.06 -13.58
N LYS A 246 27.01 -16.18 -14.57
CA LYS A 246 26.77 -16.55 -15.97
C LYS A 246 27.83 -17.48 -16.55
N LYS A 247 29.07 -17.43 -16.07
CA LYS A 247 30.11 -18.39 -16.44
C LYS A 247 29.82 -19.80 -15.92
N THR A 248 29.17 -19.89 -14.76
CA THR A 248 28.84 -21.17 -14.12
C THR A 248 27.49 -21.71 -14.64
N ASP A 249 26.52 -20.82 -14.82
CA ASP A 249 25.20 -21.13 -15.35
C ASP A 249 24.68 -19.96 -16.20
N ASN A 250 24.82 -20.10 -17.52
CA ASN A 250 24.44 -19.06 -18.47
C ASN A 250 22.91 -18.88 -18.59
N GLU A 251 22.12 -19.83 -18.11
CA GLU A 251 20.66 -19.74 -18.12
C GLU A 251 20.08 -19.08 -16.86
N SER A 252 20.90 -18.81 -15.85
CA SER A 252 20.47 -18.16 -14.62
C SER A 252 19.84 -16.81 -14.90
N LYS A 253 18.64 -16.61 -14.36
CA LYS A 253 17.94 -15.33 -14.36
C LYS A 253 18.35 -14.53 -13.13
N ILE A 254 18.94 -13.39 -13.36
CA ILE A 254 19.44 -12.49 -12.29
C ILE A 254 18.54 -11.26 -12.24
N CYS A 255 18.10 -10.89 -11.04
CA CYS A 255 17.30 -9.69 -10.82
C CYS A 255 18.06 -8.75 -9.86
N LEU A 256 18.30 -7.53 -10.29
CA LEU A 256 18.81 -6.45 -9.44
C LEU A 256 17.61 -5.63 -8.92
N VAL A 257 17.41 -5.66 -7.61
CA VAL A 257 16.31 -4.92 -6.95
C VAL A 257 16.87 -3.67 -6.30
N VAL A 258 16.29 -2.53 -6.60
CA VAL A 258 16.68 -1.23 -6.05
C VAL A 258 15.49 -0.48 -5.46
N ARG A 259 15.76 0.50 -4.60
CA ARG A 259 14.74 1.13 -3.76
C ARG A 259 13.85 2.13 -4.49
N THR A 260 14.31 2.76 -5.57
CA THR A 260 13.58 3.83 -6.27
C THR A 260 13.72 3.72 -7.78
N GLN A 261 12.75 4.26 -8.52
CA GLN A 261 12.81 4.33 -9.99
C GLN A 261 14.07 5.07 -10.47
N LYS A 262 14.46 6.15 -9.79
CA LYS A 262 15.70 6.88 -10.11
C LYS A 262 16.94 5.98 -10.06
N LEU A 263 17.00 5.07 -9.09
CA LEU A 263 18.09 4.10 -9.02
C LEU A 263 17.99 3.05 -10.14
N VAL A 264 16.78 2.61 -10.50
CA VAL A 264 16.60 1.74 -11.69
C VAL A 264 17.22 2.38 -12.92
N ASP A 265 16.92 3.65 -13.17
CA ASP A 265 17.44 4.39 -14.33
C ASP A 265 18.99 4.47 -14.30
N VAL A 266 19.56 4.78 -13.13
CA VAL A 266 21.02 4.87 -12.94
C VAL A 266 21.72 3.53 -13.21
N TYR A 267 21.22 2.44 -12.64
CA TYR A 267 21.81 1.11 -12.88
C TYR A 267 21.58 0.63 -14.33
N SER A 268 20.40 0.89 -14.89
CA SER A 268 20.11 0.54 -16.28
C SER A 268 21.03 1.25 -17.26
N ASP A 269 21.29 2.54 -17.06
CA ASP A 269 22.23 3.31 -17.88
C ASP A 269 23.66 2.76 -17.78
N TYR A 270 24.08 2.37 -16.58
CA TYR A 270 25.41 1.79 -16.37
C TYR A 270 25.57 0.45 -17.11
N PHE A 271 24.63 -0.48 -16.89
CA PHE A 271 24.72 -1.82 -17.48
C PHE A 271 24.47 -1.83 -18.99
N SER A 272 23.64 -0.93 -19.51
CA SER A 272 23.44 -0.78 -20.96
C SER A 272 24.71 -0.34 -21.68
N LYS A 273 25.53 0.53 -21.06
CA LYS A 273 26.82 0.97 -21.59
C LYS A 273 27.89 -0.12 -21.55
N SER A 274 27.71 -1.09 -20.67
CA SER A 274 28.63 -2.23 -20.47
C SER A 274 28.30 -3.44 -21.36
N ASN A 275 27.38 -3.33 -22.32
CA ASN A 275 26.91 -4.42 -23.20
C ASN A 275 26.43 -5.68 -22.46
N MET A 276 25.74 -5.50 -21.37
CA MET A 276 25.08 -6.57 -20.61
C MET A 276 23.60 -6.67 -20.91
#